data_f2bd83196e154a4772eca866bbb1fd4f
#
_entry.id   f2bd83196e154a4772eca866bbb1fd4f
#
_cell.length_a   1.000
_cell.length_b   1.000
_cell.length_c   1.000
_cell.angle_alpha   90.00
_cell.angle_beta   90.00
_cell.angle_gamma   90.00
#
_symmetry.space_group_name_H-M   'P 1'
#
loop_
_entity.id
_entity.type
_entity.pdbx_description
1 polymer ?
#
loop_
_entity_poly.entity_id
_entity_poly.type
_entity_poly.pdbx_seq_one_letter_code
_entity_poly.pdbx_strand_id
1 'polypeptide(L)'
;KIINNGADFVIINYDGVEVVKDVIANGGFDLIIVDEATHYKNVQTKRWKTLRKLISEDTWVWMMTGTPAAQSPLDAYGLAKMVNPLQVPRFFGTFREQVMYRVTQFKWVAKDTAKSTVFAALQPAIRFTKEQCLDLPDMVYAKRKIELTTQQKKYYEMLRKRMVMQVAGEHITAVNAAVNINKLLQISAGAIYTDDGDSIQFDISNRYKVLREVIDECSQKVLVFVPFRHTID
;
A
#
# COMPACT_ATOMS: atom_id res chain seq x y z
N LYS A 1 -15.29 6.01 27.32
CA LYS A 1 -14.91 6.22 28.74
C LYS A 1 -13.50 6.78 28.88
N ILE A 2 -12.50 6.31 28.13
CA ILE A 2 -11.09 6.77 28.27
C ILE A 2 -10.93 8.24 27.85
N ILE A 3 -11.54 8.68 26.77
CA ILE A 3 -11.44 10.06 26.26
C ILE A 3 -12.03 11.08 27.27
N ASN A 4 -13.04 10.69 28.01
CA ASN A 4 -13.71 11.58 28.99
C ASN A 4 -12.99 11.67 30.34
N ASN A 5 -11.87 10.99 30.54
CA ASN A 5 -11.15 10.96 31.81
C ASN A 5 -9.98 11.95 31.91
N GLY A 6 -9.93 12.94 31.03
CA GLY A 6 -8.86 13.96 31.05
C GLY A 6 -7.48 13.41 30.67
N ALA A 7 -7.43 12.47 29.74
CA ALA A 7 -6.18 11.95 29.24
C ALA A 7 -5.48 12.98 28.34
N ASP A 8 -4.18 13.23 28.58
CA ASP A 8 -3.38 14.14 27.74
C ASP A 8 -3.18 13.59 26.33
N PHE A 9 -3.16 12.27 26.16
CA PHE A 9 -3.00 11.57 24.89
C PHE A 9 -4.07 10.50 24.73
N VAL A 10 -4.67 10.46 23.51
CA VAL A 10 -5.61 9.41 23.11
C VAL A 10 -5.13 8.76 21.83
N ILE A 11 -4.88 7.45 21.89
CA ILE A 11 -4.46 6.66 20.73
C ILE A 11 -5.67 5.88 20.22
N ILE A 12 -5.92 5.99 18.92
CA ILE A 12 -7.09 5.39 18.26
C ILE A 12 -6.70 4.84 16.89
N ASN A 13 -7.27 3.71 16.49
CA ASN A 13 -7.10 3.21 15.13
C ASN A 13 -7.98 4.00 14.13
N TYR A 14 -7.65 3.92 12.85
CA TYR A 14 -8.36 4.68 11.81
C TYR A 14 -9.87 4.43 11.77
N ASP A 15 -10.29 3.19 11.97
CA ASP A 15 -11.70 2.80 11.89
C ASP A 15 -12.46 3.27 13.15
N GLY A 16 -11.77 3.38 14.28
CA GLY A 16 -12.31 3.90 15.53
C GLY A 16 -12.65 5.38 15.46
N VAL A 17 -11.95 6.17 14.62
CA VAL A 17 -12.20 7.63 14.51
C VAL A 17 -13.65 7.95 14.15
N GLU A 18 -14.25 7.20 13.23
CA GLU A 18 -15.65 7.39 12.84
C GLU A 18 -16.62 7.10 13.99
N VAL A 19 -16.30 6.10 14.82
CA VAL A 19 -17.15 5.67 15.95
C VAL A 19 -17.18 6.71 17.06
N VAL A 20 -16.04 7.37 17.33
CA VAL A 20 -15.90 8.32 18.43
C VAL A 20 -15.76 9.77 17.98
N LYS A 21 -16.09 10.08 16.74
CA LYS A 21 -15.91 11.41 16.14
C LYS A 21 -16.53 12.54 16.97
N ASP A 22 -17.73 12.32 17.53
CA ASP A 22 -18.43 13.33 18.32
C ASP A 22 -17.72 13.58 19.65
N VAL A 23 -17.10 12.56 20.22
CA VAL A 23 -16.28 12.69 21.45
C VAL A 23 -14.98 13.42 21.14
N ILE A 24 -14.34 13.14 20.01
CA ILE A 24 -13.14 13.88 19.58
C ILE A 24 -13.47 15.34 19.32
N ALA A 25 -14.55 15.62 18.58
CA ALA A 25 -14.97 16.98 18.25
C ALA A 25 -15.24 17.85 19.49
N ASN A 26 -15.74 17.24 20.57
CA ASN A 26 -16.04 17.92 21.84
C ASN A 26 -14.90 17.78 22.89
N GLY A 27 -13.83 17.07 22.55
CA GLY A 27 -12.77 16.73 23.50
C GLY A 27 -11.72 17.82 23.71
N GLY A 28 -11.76 18.91 22.94
CA GLY A 28 -10.82 20.04 23.10
C GLY A 28 -9.37 19.68 22.77
N PHE A 29 -9.15 18.80 21.76
CA PHE A 29 -7.78 18.39 21.36
C PHE A 29 -7.12 19.48 20.50
N ASP A 30 -5.96 19.96 20.92
CA ASP A 30 -5.17 20.97 20.22
C ASP A 30 -4.39 20.40 19.04
N LEU A 31 -4.03 19.10 19.08
CA LEU A 31 -3.19 18.45 18.10
C LEU A 31 -3.75 17.07 17.69
N ILE A 32 -3.80 16.85 16.39
CA ILE A 32 -4.09 15.56 15.79
C ILE A 32 -2.83 15.05 15.08
N ILE A 33 -2.29 13.90 15.50
CA ILE A 33 -1.17 13.24 14.86
C ILE A 33 -1.71 12.02 14.10
N VAL A 34 -1.41 11.94 12.81
CA VAL A 34 -1.80 10.83 11.94
C VAL A 34 -0.54 10.09 11.51
N ASP A 35 -0.32 8.91 12.06
CA ASP A 35 0.74 8.01 11.62
C ASP A 35 0.30 7.27 10.35
N GLU A 36 1.24 6.85 9.49
CA GLU A 36 0.95 6.24 8.18
C GLU A 36 -0.15 6.97 7.39
N ALA A 37 0.00 8.28 7.25
CA ALA A 37 -0.99 9.19 6.69
C ALA A 37 -1.43 8.87 5.25
N THR A 38 -0.74 7.97 4.55
CA THR A 38 -1.14 7.45 3.22
C THR A 38 -2.56 6.90 3.18
N HIS A 39 -3.12 6.47 4.31
CA HIS A 39 -4.52 6.09 4.45
C HIS A 39 -5.51 7.23 4.15
N TYR A 40 -5.05 8.49 4.17
CA TYR A 40 -5.84 9.70 3.92
C TYR A 40 -5.54 10.36 2.55
N LYS A 41 -4.85 9.67 1.64
CA LYS A 41 -4.50 10.21 0.31
C LYS A 41 -5.71 10.54 -0.58
N ASN A 42 -6.85 9.88 -0.37
CA ASN A 42 -8.05 10.05 -1.18
C ASN A 42 -9.12 10.88 -0.45
N VAL A 43 -9.35 12.11 -0.92
CA VAL A 43 -10.33 13.08 -0.38
C VAL A 43 -11.79 12.63 -0.48
N GLN A 44 -12.09 11.63 -1.32
CA GLN A 44 -13.46 11.14 -1.52
C GLN A 44 -13.87 10.12 -0.46
N THR A 45 -12.90 9.52 0.24
CA THR A 45 -13.18 8.50 1.26
C THR A 45 -13.93 9.09 2.46
N LYS A 46 -14.79 8.27 3.06
CA LYS A 46 -15.48 8.62 4.31
C LYS A 46 -14.47 8.99 5.40
N ARG A 47 -13.40 8.21 5.52
CA ARG A 47 -12.30 8.42 6.48
C ARG A 47 -11.70 9.82 6.36
N TRP A 48 -11.35 10.24 5.15
CA TRP A 48 -10.80 11.58 4.91
C TRP A 48 -11.80 12.68 5.30
N LYS A 49 -13.06 12.53 4.88
CA LYS A 49 -14.12 13.51 5.17
C LYS A 49 -14.40 13.62 6.67
N THR A 50 -14.38 12.51 7.39
CA THR A 50 -14.57 12.50 8.85
C THR A 50 -13.43 13.23 9.54
N LEU A 51 -12.17 12.88 9.26
CA LEU A 51 -11.02 13.54 9.87
C LEU A 51 -11.03 15.06 9.56
N ARG A 52 -11.31 15.44 8.32
CA ARG A 52 -11.35 16.87 7.93
C ARG A 52 -12.38 17.68 8.72
N LYS A 53 -13.50 17.09 9.12
CA LYS A 53 -14.53 17.73 9.95
C LYS A 53 -14.10 17.90 11.40
N LEU A 54 -13.16 17.10 11.88
CA LEU A 54 -12.64 17.18 13.25
C LEU A 54 -11.55 18.25 13.41
N ILE A 55 -10.98 18.73 12.30
CA ILE A 55 -9.95 19.76 12.29
C ILE A 55 -10.63 21.14 12.26
N SER A 56 -10.50 21.89 13.35
CA SER A 56 -10.87 23.30 13.46
C SER A 56 -9.75 24.22 13.01
N GLU A 57 -9.96 25.54 13.08
CA GLU A 57 -8.90 26.52 12.80
C GLU A 57 -7.80 26.53 13.86
N ASP A 58 -8.12 26.13 15.08
CA ASP A 58 -7.19 26.07 16.22
C ASP A 58 -6.53 24.70 16.38
N THR A 59 -6.85 23.71 15.53
CA THR A 59 -6.32 22.36 15.64
C THR A 59 -5.07 22.19 14.80
N TRP A 60 -3.94 21.88 15.43
CA TRP A 60 -2.72 21.48 14.74
C TRP A 60 -2.87 20.08 14.15
N VAL A 61 -2.30 19.87 12.97
CA VAL A 61 -2.36 18.57 12.30
C VAL A 61 -0.97 18.15 11.81
N TRP A 62 -0.49 17.02 12.30
CA TRP A 62 0.74 16.39 11.84
C TRP A 62 0.40 15.10 11.10
N MET A 63 0.81 15.03 9.85
CA MET A 63 0.65 13.83 9.01
C MET A 63 2.00 13.20 8.75
N MET A 64 2.25 12.05 9.37
CA MET A 64 3.51 11.33 9.25
C MET A 64 3.41 10.22 8.21
N THR A 65 4.37 10.14 7.30
CA THR A 65 4.47 9.04 6.31
C THR A 65 5.86 9.02 5.69
N GLY A 66 6.38 7.83 5.43
CA GLY A 66 7.62 7.66 4.67
C GLY A 66 7.47 7.91 3.17
N THR A 67 6.26 7.85 2.63
CA THR A 67 6.00 7.88 1.17
C THR A 67 4.71 8.64 0.83
N PRO A 68 4.71 9.98 0.87
CA PRO A 68 3.49 10.78 0.66
C PRO A 68 2.89 10.65 -0.74
N ALA A 69 3.68 10.24 -1.73
CA ALA A 69 3.28 10.04 -3.13
C ALA A 69 3.79 8.69 -3.65
N ALA A 70 3.46 7.59 -2.96
CA ALA A 70 4.03 6.26 -3.18
C ALA A 70 3.73 5.67 -4.58
N GLN A 71 2.55 5.86 -5.11
CA GLN A 71 2.10 5.27 -6.37
C GLN A 71 1.94 6.32 -7.48
N SER A 72 1.56 7.53 -7.11
CA SER A 72 1.27 8.60 -8.05
C SER A 72 1.50 9.96 -7.39
N PRO A 73 1.89 11.00 -8.13
CA PRO A 73 1.89 12.38 -7.65
C PRO A 73 0.54 12.82 -7.06
N LEU A 74 -0.56 12.19 -7.50
CA LEU A 74 -1.91 12.47 -7.04
C LEU A 74 -2.16 12.06 -5.59
N ASP A 75 -1.41 11.10 -5.07
CA ASP A 75 -1.54 10.63 -3.68
C ASP A 75 -1.25 11.74 -2.66
N ALA A 76 -0.42 12.72 -3.02
CA ALA A 76 -0.09 13.85 -2.17
C ALA A 76 -1.26 14.82 -1.95
N TYR A 77 -2.25 14.87 -2.87
CA TYR A 77 -3.34 15.86 -2.79
C TYR A 77 -4.13 15.78 -1.50
N GLY A 78 -4.54 14.57 -1.10
CA GLY A 78 -5.35 14.38 0.11
C GLY A 78 -4.60 14.79 1.38
N LEU A 79 -3.30 14.54 1.44
CA LEU A 79 -2.44 14.88 2.55
C LEU A 79 -2.23 16.41 2.62
N ALA A 80 -1.81 17.01 1.52
CA ALA A 80 -1.61 18.46 1.42
C ALA A 80 -2.89 19.22 1.71
N LYS A 81 -4.04 18.74 1.21
CA LYS A 81 -5.37 19.33 1.47
C LYS A 81 -5.79 19.28 2.93
N MET A 82 -5.27 18.32 3.69
CA MET A 82 -5.52 18.20 5.12
C MET A 82 -4.66 19.18 5.93
N VAL A 83 -3.37 19.22 5.64
CA VAL A 83 -2.37 20.01 6.41
C VAL A 83 -2.39 21.49 6.00
N ASN A 84 -2.37 21.75 4.71
CA ASN A 84 -2.31 23.11 4.17
C ASN A 84 -3.25 23.28 2.97
N PRO A 85 -4.54 23.45 3.20
CA PRO A 85 -5.55 23.50 2.14
C PRO A 85 -5.38 24.67 1.18
N LEU A 86 -4.64 25.73 1.55
CA LEU A 86 -4.39 26.90 0.72
C LEU A 86 -3.27 26.70 -0.29
N GLN A 87 -2.36 25.75 -0.05
CA GLN A 87 -1.23 25.43 -0.94
C GLN A 87 -1.63 24.56 -2.14
N VAL A 88 -2.82 24.02 -2.15
CA VAL A 88 -3.32 23.14 -3.22
C VAL A 88 -4.63 23.66 -3.81
N PRO A 89 -4.88 23.40 -5.10
CA PRO A 89 -6.14 23.79 -5.73
C PRO A 89 -7.35 23.24 -4.98
N ARG A 90 -8.45 23.99 -5.04
CA ARG A 90 -9.72 23.57 -4.42
C ARG A 90 -10.20 22.23 -4.95
N PHE A 91 -10.04 22.00 -6.25
CA PHE A 91 -10.54 20.80 -6.94
C PHE A 91 -9.40 19.85 -7.29
N PHE A 92 -9.62 18.56 -7.06
CA PHE A 92 -8.68 17.50 -7.42
C PHE A 92 -8.33 17.48 -8.91
N GLY A 93 -9.28 17.76 -9.79
CA GLY A 93 -9.05 17.82 -11.24
C GLY A 93 -7.97 18.83 -11.61
N THR A 94 -8.03 20.01 -11.03
CA THR A 94 -7.02 21.07 -11.25
C THR A 94 -5.64 20.65 -10.75
N PHE A 95 -5.55 20.01 -9.57
CA PHE A 95 -4.27 19.47 -9.09
C PHE A 95 -3.74 18.38 -10.02
N ARG A 96 -4.62 17.49 -10.52
CA ARG A 96 -4.23 16.46 -11.48
C ARG A 96 -3.63 17.08 -12.75
N GLU A 97 -4.21 18.13 -13.29
CA GLU A 97 -3.69 18.82 -14.48
C GLU A 97 -2.36 19.53 -14.21
N GLN A 98 -2.08 19.96 -12.98
CA GLN A 98 -0.78 20.51 -12.61
C GLN A 98 0.33 19.45 -12.61
N VAL A 99 0.06 18.24 -12.12
CA VAL A 99 1.08 17.19 -11.92
C VAL A 99 1.08 16.11 -12.99
N MET A 100 0.03 16.02 -13.81
CA MET A 100 -0.10 15.01 -14.88
C MET A 100 -0.57 15.63 -16.18
N TYR A 101 -0.25 14.98 -17.30
CA TYR A 101 -0.85 15.26 -18.61
C TYR A 101 -1.62 14.05 -19.12
N ARG A 102 -2.66 14.32 -19.88
CA ARG A 102 -3.55 13.29 -20.43
C ARG A 102 -3.00 12.78 -21.76
N VAL A 103 -2.68 11.50 -21.84
CA VAL A 103 -2.22 10.85 -23.06
C VAL A 103 -3.39 10.28 -23.89
N THR A 104 -4.36 9.65 -23.19
CA THR A 104 -5.60 9.15 -23.79
C THR A 104 -6.79 9.48 -22.86
N GLN A 105 -8.02 9.13 -23.29
CA GLN A 105 -9.19 9.31 -22.45
C GLN A 105 -9.04 8.68 -21.05
N PHE A 106 -8.28 7.58 -20.93
CA PHE A 106 -8.13 6.82 -19.69
C PHE A 106 -6.70 6.83 -19.13
N LYS A 107 -5.71 7.36 -19.88
CA LYS A 107 -4.31 7.30 -19.48
C LYS A 107 -3.75 8.68 -19.16
N TRP A 108 -3.25 8.81 -17.94
CA TRP A 108 -2.53 9.98 -17.46
C TRP A 108 -1.10 9.60 -17.13
N VAL A 109 -0.16 10.50 -17.38
CA VAL A 109 1.28 10.31 -17.12
C VAL A 109 1.78 11.50 -16.32
N ALA A 110 2.67 11.26 -15.36
CA ALA A 110 3.25 12.31 -14.55
C ALA A 110 4.07 13.28 -15.43
N LYS A 111 3.95 14.57 -15.15
CA LYS A 111 4.81 15.60 -15.75
C LYS A 111 6.21 15.54 -15.13
N ASP A 112 7.22 16.03 -15.84
CA ASP A 112 8.58 16.16 -15.32
C ASP A 112 8.61 17.08 -14.10
N THR A 113 7.74 18.09 -14.06
CA THR A 113 7.58 19.03 -12.93
C THR A 113 6.75 18.47 -11.77
N ALA A 114 6.17 17.27 -11.89
CA ALA A 114 5.27 16.72 -10.87
C ALA A 114 5.95 16.63 -9.50
N LYS A 115 7.23 16.24 -9.47
CA LYS A 115 7.99 16.11 -8.20
C LYS A 115 8.13 17.44 -7.46
N SER A 116 8.48 18.51 -8.17
CA SER A 116 8.61 19.85 -7.58
C SER A 116 7.26 20.42 -7.15
N THR A 117 6.21 20.20 -7.94
CA THR A 117 4.84 20.62 -7.61
C THR A 117 4.33 19.91 -6.35
N VAL A 118 4.55 18.59 -6.24
CA VAL A 118 4.19 17.82 -5.05
C VAL A 118 4.98 18.28 -3.83
N PHE A 119 6.29 18.51 -3.99
CA PHE A 119 7.11 19.01 -2.90
C PHE A 119 6.59 20.38 -2.38
N ALA A 120 6.28 21.29 -3.28
CA ALA A 120 5.71 22.61 -2.91
C ALA A 120 4.35 22.46 -2.21
N ALA A 121 3.48 21.57 -2.70
CA ALA A 121 2.15 21.32 -2.12
C ALA A 121 2.20 20.76 -0.70
N LEU A 122 3.25 20.03 -0.35
CA LEU A 122 3.43 19.41 0.98
C LEU A 122 4.12 20.32 1.99
N GLN A 123 4.57 21.53 1.59
CA GLN A 123 5.23 22.45 2.54
C GLN A 123 4.23 23.00 3.58
N PRO A 124 4.66 23.20 4.84
CA PRO A 124 6.02 23.07 5.40
C PRO A 124 6.35 21.64 5.90
N ALA A 125 6.63 20.71 4.99
CA ALA A 125 7.00 19.35 5.36
C ALA A 125 8.47 19.25 5.80
N ILE A 126 8.70 18.53 6.89
CA ILE A 126 10.04 18.13 7.34
C ILE A 126 10.30 16.72 6.83
N ARG A 127 11.45 16.49 6.22
CA ARG A 127 11.86 15.20 5.71
C ARG A 127 13.18 14.77 6.33
N PHE A 128 13.17 13.58 6.90
CA PHE A 128 14.39 12.90 7.32
C PHE A 128 14.63 11.71 6.39
N THR A 129 15.85 11.55 5.91
CA THR A 129 16.23 10.35 5.17
C THR A 129 16.77 9.29 6.14
N LYS A 130 16.76 8.04 5.70
CA LYS A 130 17.24 6.92 6.48
C LYS A 130 18.72 7.11 6.88
N GLU A 131 19.51 7.61 5.93
CA GLU A 131 20.95 7.88 6.10
C GLU A 131 21.24 9.02 7.09
N GLN A 132 20.29 9.95 7.27
CA GLN A 132 20.40 11.03 8.26
C GLN A 132 20.05 10.59 9.69
N CYS A 133 19.27 9.53 9.83
CA CYS A 133 18.71 9.13 11.12
C CYS A 133 19.30 7.85 11.68
N LEU A 134 19.84 6.98 10.84
CA LEU A 134 20.26 5.63 11.20
C LEU A 134 21.64 5.32 10.63
N ASP A 135 22.50 4.84 11.49
CA ASP A 135 23.78 4.22 11.10
C ASP A 135 23.53 2.72 10.88
N LEU A 136 23.10 2.37 9.68
CA LEU A 136 22.82 0.99 9.28
C LEU A 136 23.81 0.54 8.22
N PRO A 137 24.19 -0.75 8.24
CA PRO A 137 24.99 -1.32 7.16
C PRO A 137 24.24 -1.24 5.82
N ASP A 138 25.00 -1.25 4.74
CA ASP A 138 24.45 -1.24 3.40
C ASP A 138 23.50 -2.41 3.16
N MET A 139 22.41 -2.13 2.41
CA MET A 139 21.41 -3.12 2.09
C MET A 139 21.90 -4.00 0.94
N VAL A 140 22.01 -5.29 1.20
CA VAL A 140 22.38 -6.29 0.20
C VAL A 140 21.14 -7.03 -0.31
N TYR A 141 20.95 -7.01 -1.63
CA TYR A 141 19.90 -7.79 -2.30
C TYR A 141 20.46 -9.07 -2.89
N ALA A 142 20.08 -10.22 -2.33
CA ALA A 142 20.45 -11.52 -2.86
C ALA A 142 19.21 -12.23 -3.46
N LYS A 143 19.36 -12.82 -4.64
CA LYS A 143 18.30 -13.60 -5.31
C LYS A 143 18.64 -15.08 -5.27
N ARG A 144 17.78 -15.90 -4.70
CA ARG A 144 17.85 -17.34 -4.75
C ARG A 144 16.85 -17.88 -5.77
N LYS A 145 17.32 -18.51 -6.84
CA LYS A 145 16.47 -19.15 -7.85
C LYS A 145 16.13 -20.56 -7.40
N ILE A 146 14.84 -20.88 -7.47
CA ILE A 146 14.30 -22.19 -7.05
C ILE A 146 13.52 -22.76 -8.22
N GLU A 147 13.84 -24.02 -8.59
CA GLU A 147 13.07 -24.75 -9.58
C GLU A 147 11.74 -25.23 -8.98
N LEU A 148 10.69 -25.15 -9.78
CA LEU A 148 9.42 -25.76 -9.42
C LEU A 148 9.58 -27.28 -9.36
N THR A 149 8.89 -27.94 -8.42
CA THR A 149 8.83 -29.40 -8.37
C THR A 149 8.11 -29.96 -9.60
N THR A 150 8.27 -31.25 -9.86
CA THR A 150 7.63 -31.90 -11.03
C THR A 150 6.12 -31.74 -10.99
N GLN A 151 5.51 -31.83 -9.80
CA GLN A 151 4.09 -31.61 -9.61
C GLN A 151 3.68 -30.18 -9.96
N GLN A 152 4.38 -29.17 -9.41
CA GLN A 152 4.11 -27.77 -9.71
C GLN A 152 4.27 -27.45 -11.21
N LYS A 153 5.37 -27.93 -11.84
CA LYS A 153 5.62 -27.76 -13.29
C LYS A 153 4.45 -28.29 -14.13
N LYS A 154 3.93 -29.46 -13.80
CA LYS A 154 2.80 -30.06 -14.50
C LYS A 154 1.56 -29.13 -14.46
N TYR A 155 1.14 -28.70 -13.28
CA TYR A 155 -0.05 -27.86 -13.13
C TYR A 155 0.17 -26.45 -13.70
N TYR A 156 1.34 -25.88 -13.52
CA TYR A 156 1.71 -24.58 -14.07
C TYR A 156 1.61 -24.57 -15.60
N GLU A 157 2.18 -25.58 -16.27
CA GLU A 157 2.13 -25.69 -17.74
C GLU A 157 0.71 -26.00 -18.26
N MET A 158 -0.06 -26.81 -17.54
CA MET A 158 -1.48 -27.03 -17.89
C MET A 158 -2.27 -25.70 -17.88
N LEU A 159 -2.14 -24.93 -16.82
CA LEU A 159 -2.83 -23.65 -16.71
C LEU A 159 -2.32 -22.65 -17.75
N ARG A 160 -1.01 -22.55 -17.95
CA ARG A 160 -0.39 -21.69 -18.96
C ARG A 160 -0.88 -22.01 -20.37
N LYS A 161 -0.91 -23.30 -20.75
CA LYS A 161 -1.43 -23.74 -22.06
C LYS A 161 -2.91 -23.37 -22.24
N ARG A 162 -3.73 -23.57 -21.19
CA ARG A 162 -5.15 -23.18 -21.22
C ARG A 162 -5.31 -21.68 -21.43
N MET A 163 -4.50 -20.85 -20.78
CA MET A 163 -4.48 -19.40 -20.98
C MET A 163 -4.14 -19.03 -22.42
N VAL A 164 -3.11 -19.65 -23.00
CA VAL A 164 -2.71 -19.39 -24.41
C VAL A 164 -3.81 -19.78 -25.38
N MET A 165 -4.50 -20.90 -25.17
CA MET A 165 -5.64 -21.32 -26.00
C MET A 165 -6.82 -20.34 -25.89
N GLN A 166 -7.09 -19.82 -24.72
CA GLN A 166 -8.12 -18.80 -24.51
C GLN A 166 -7.79 -17.49 -25.23
N VAL A 167 -6.49 -17.10 -25.27
CA VAL A 167 -6.04 -15.92 -26.04
C VAL A 167 -6.24 -16.11 -27.55
N ALA A 168 -6.05 -17.32 -28.06
CA ALA A 168 -6.16 -17.60 -29.48
C ALA A 168 -7.61 -17.67 -30.00
N GLY A 169 -8.61 -17.84 -29.11
CA GLY A 169 -10.01 -18.05 -29.49
C GLY A 169 -11.02 -16.99 -29.03
N GLU A 170 -10.71 -16.14 -28.05
CA GLU A 170 -11.66 -15.19 -27.46
C GLU A 170 -11.00 -13.89 -27.00
N HIS A 171 -11.79 -12.80 -26.91
CA HIS A 171 -11.38 -11.56 -26.26
C HIS A 171 -11.16 -11.80 -24.75
N ILE A 172 -9.89 -11.93 -24.33
CA ILE A 172 -9.56 -11.97 -22.91
C ILE A 172 -9.72 -10.57 -22.33
N THR A 173 -10.61 -10.43 -21.36
CA THR A 173 -10.68 -9.22 -20.54
C THR A 173 -9.43 -9.12 -19.65
N ALA A 174 -8.98 -7.89 -19.35
CA ALA A 174 -7.87 -7.67 -18.43
C ALA A 174 -8.08 -8.32 -17.06
N VAL A 175 -9.34 -8.46 -16.63
CA VAL A 175 -9.73 -9.13 -15.38
C VAL A 175 -9.40 -10.62 -15.43
N ASN A 176 -9.77 -11.32 -16.50
CA ASN A 176 -9.48 -12.75 -16.67
C ASN A 176 -7.97 -13.03 -16.73
N ALA A 177 -7.22 -12.15 -17.40
CA ALA A 177 -5.76 -12.26 -17.47
C ALA A 177 -5.12 -12.10 -16.05
N ALA A 178 -5.57 -11.13 -15.26
CA ALA A 178 -5.08 -10.92 -13.91
C ALA A 178 -5.39 -12.10 -12.97
N VAL A 179 -6.59 -12.66 -13.05
CA VAL A 179 -6.99 -13.86 -12.28
C VAL A 179 -6.07 -15.02 -12.63
N ASN A 180 -5.83 -15.27 -13.90
CA ASN A 180 -5.00 -16.38 -14.35
C ASN A 180 -3.53 -16.23 -13.92
N ILE A 181 -2.96 -15.01 -14.02
CA ILE A 181 -1.60 -14.72 -13.50
C ILE A 181 -1.53 -14.98 -12.00
N ASN A 182 -2.55 -14.56 -11.25
CA ASN A 182 -2.60 -14.80 -9.82
C ASN A 182 -2.65 -16.32 -9.49
N LYS A 183 -3.40 -17.13 -10.24
CA LYS A 183 -3.41 -18.59 -10.10
C LYS A 183 -2.04 -19.22 -10.40
N LEU A 184 -1.30 -18.73 -11.40
CA LEU A 184 0.08 -19.19 -11.68
C LEU A 184 1.04 -18.84 -10.51
N LEU A 185 0.89 -17.65 -9.92
CA LEU A 185 1.66 -17.25 -8.74
C LEU A 185 1.33 -18.13 -7.52
N GLN A 186 0.06 -18.48 -7.33
CA GLN A 186 -0.38 -19.39 -6.27
C GLN A 186 0.27 -20.78 -6.42
N ILE A 187 0.22 -21.39 -7.62
CA ILE A 187 0.89 -22.69 -7.89
C ILE A 187 2.39 -22.58 -7.56
N SER A 188 3.04 -21.51 -7.99
CA SER A 188 4.45 -21.27 -7.71
C SER A 188 4.72 -21.08 -6.22
N ALA A 189 3.76 -20.57 -5.45
CA ALA A 189 3.86 -20.38 -4.00
C ALA A 189 3.59 -21.66 -3.20
N GLY A 190 2.93 -22.68 -3.78
CA GLY A 190 2.76 -23.97 -3.12
C GLY A 190 1.33 -24.49 -3.01
N ALA A 191 0.32 -23.68 -3.35
CA ALA A 191 -1.05 -24.16 -3.42
C ALA A 191 -1.88 -23.32 -4.38
N ILE A 192 -3.08 -23.76 -4.73
CA ILE A 192 -4.05 -23.00 -5.51
C ILE A 192 -5.39 -23.01 -4.77
N TYR A 193 -6.01 -21.86 -4.61
CA TYR A 193 -7.36 -21.76 -4.05
C TYR A 193 -8.40 -22.23 -5.06
N THR A 194 -9.33 -23.05 -4.60
CA THR A 194 -10.52 -23.45 -5.34
C THR A 194 -11.61 -22.36 -5.23
N ASP A 195 -12.64 -22.47 -6.06
CA ASP A 195 -13.75 -21.50 -6.03
C ASP A 195 -14.61 -21.67 -4.76
N ASP A 196 -14.56 -22.82 -4.11
CA ASP A 196 -15.26 -23.13 -2.84
C ASP A 196 -14.49 -22.63 -1.60
N GLY A 197 -13.32 -22.02 -1.79
CA GLY A 197 -12.50 -21.46 -0.70
C GLY A 197 -11.48 -22.42 -0.11
N ASP A 198 -11.45 -23.66 -0.54
CA ASP A 198 -10.43 -24.66 -0.19
C ASP A 198 -9.12 -24.40 -0.93
N SER A 199 -8.06 -25.11 -0.57
CA SER A 199 -6.78 -25.06 -1.28
C SER A 199 -6.26 -26.45 -1.65
N ILE A 200 -5.73 -26.57 -2.86
CA ILE A 200 -4.97 -27.75 -3.32
C ILE A 200 -3.51 -27.45 -3.10
N GLN A 201 -2.87 -28.22 -2.24
CA GLN A 201 -1.44 -28.07 -1.93
C GLN A 201 -0.55 -28.81 -2.90
N PHE A 202 0.62 -28.26 -3.15
CA PHE A 202 1.68 -28.83 -3.98
C PHE A 202 2.92 -29.10 -3.14
N ASP A 203 3.75 -30.05 -3.59
CA ASP A 203 5.09 -30.25 -3.03
C ASP A 203 5.95 -29.00 -3.27
N ILE A 204 6.47 -28.42 -2.20
CA ILE A 204 7.36 -27.25 -2.19
C ILE A 204 8.68 -27.52 -1.47
N SER A 205 9.08 -28.79 -1.38
CA SER A 205 10.32 -29.23 -0.70
C SER A 205 11.54 -28.44 -1.14
N ASN A 206 11.67 -28.13 -2.44
CA ASN A 206 12.75 -27.33 -3.00
C ASN A 206 12.80 -25.91 -2.38
N ARG A 207 11.65 -25.32 -2.13
CA ARG A 207 11.53 -23.98 -1.53
C ARG A 207 11.88 -24.01 -0.04
N TYR A 208 11.38 -24.99 0.68
CA TYR A 208 11.71 -25.16 2.10
C TYR A 208 13.20 -25.39 2.32
N LYS A 209 13.84 -26.16 1.45
CA LYS A 209 15.29 -26.37 1.52
C LYS A 209 16.06 -25.05 1.44
N VAL A 210 15.77 -24.24 0.42
CA VAL A 210 16.46 -22.95 0.23
C VAL A 210 16.11 -21.95 1.36
N LEU A 211 14.85 -21.93 1.84
CA LEU A 211 14.48 -21.09 2.98
C LEU A 211 15.29 -21.49 4.23
N ARG A 212 15.41 -22.78 4.49
CA ARG A 212 16.20 -23.29 5.63
C ARG A 212 17.66 -22.91 5.51
N GLU A 213 18.26 -23.09 4.33
CA GLU A 213 19.64 -22.64 4.06
C GLU A 213 19.82 -21.15 4.37
N VAL A 214 18.90 -20.29 3.92
CA VAL A 214 18.94 -18.85 4.20
C VAL A 214 18.81 -18.55 5.70
N ILE A 215 17.94 -19.27 6.41
CA ILE A 215 17.79 -19.12 7.86
C ILE A 215 19.07 -19.56 8.59
N ASP A 216 19.65 -20.68 8.20
CA ASP A 216 20.86 -21.25 8.80
C ASP A 216 22.11 -20.39 8.52
N GLU A 217 22.14 -19.66 7.36
CA GLU A 217 23.20 -18.68 7.04
C GLU A 217 23.08 -17.40 7.91
N CYS A 218 21.94 -17.12 8.52
CA CYS A 218 21.70 -15.90 9.27
C CYS A 218 21.99 -16.08 10.78
N SER A 219 22.83 -15.22 11.35
CA SER A 219 23.10 -15.20 12.80
C SER A 219 22.01 -14.45 13.60
N GLN A 220 21.11 -13.74 12.91
CA GLN A 220 20.07 -12.90 13.50
C GLN A 220 18.68 -13.43 13.17
N LYS A 221 17.65 -12.81 13.76
CA LYS A 221 16.24 -13.14 13.46
C LYS A 221 15.92 -12.88 11.99
N VAL A 222 15.24 -13.81 11.36
CA VAL A 222 14.80 -13.72 9.97
C VAL A 222 13.32 -13.37 9.93
N LEU A 223 12.95 -12.36 9.13
CA LEU A 223 11.58 -12.01 8.85
C LEU A 223 11.20 -12.49 7.46
N VAL A 224 10.21 -13.39 7.36
CA VAL A 224 9.78 -14.00 6.11
C VAL A 224 8.44 -13.40 5.67
N PHE A 225 8.44 -12.75 4.50
CA PHE A 225 7.20 -12.24 3.88
C PHE A 225 6.72 -13.21 2.81
N VAL A 226 5.45 -13.56 2.86
CA VAL A 226 4.82 -14.47 1.90
C VAL A 226 3.58 -13.81 1.27
N PRO A 227 3.33 -14.02 -0.04
CA PRO A 227 2.23 -13.35 -0.74
C PRO A 227 0.86 -14.00 -0.50
N PHE A 228 0.82 -15.22 0.00
CA PHE A 228 -0.43 -15.99 0.17
C PHE A 228 -0.49 -16.63 1.55
N ARG A 229 -1.71 -16.69 2.10
CA ARG A 229 -1.98 -17.24 3.43
C ARG A 229 -1.60 -18.73 3.53
N HIS A 230 -1.90 -19.54 2.52
CA HIS A 230 -1.53 -20.96 2.49
C HIS A 230 -0.02 -21.25 2.56
N THR A 231 0.82 -20.23 2.47
CA THR A 231 2.27 -20.39 2.60
C THR A 231 2.73 -20.25 4.06
N ILE A 232 1.82 -19.85 4.97
CA ILE A 232 2.09 -19.68 6.40
C ILE A 232 1.77 -20.99 7.15
N ASP A 233 0.75 -21.72 6.71
CA ASP A 233 0.29 -22.98 7.26
C ASP A 233 1.20 -24.16 6.81
#